data_72174efebaeb767d28ca1659a8e6bbf7
#
_entry.id   72174efebaeb767d28ca1659a8e6bbf7
#
_cell.length_a   1.000
_cell.length_b   1.000
_cell.length_c   1.000
_cell.angle_alpha   90.00
_cell.angle_beta   90.00
_cell.angle_gamma   90.00
#
_symmetry.space_group_name_H-M   'P 1'
#
loop_
_entity.id
_entity.type
_entity.pdbx_description
1 polymer ?
#
loop_
_entity_poly.entity_id
_entity_poly.type
_entity_poly.pdbx_seq_one_letter_code
_entity_poly.pdbx_strand_id
1 'polypeptide(L)'
;MASTQYLTDEEIPDYCDLLPVTKSQVVFASGIIDSFVGRVNGGSKFKAFTATETVRPNRRGVVKLTHTPVISVDKVALQVPNAFRFTSDVEVPADELYCDESGYIQIPDLHEMPVTPVNLYGMAPVALKITYSYGYAEIPEAVKLACAMIAMNISQQGGFANIESATNLDARYSLTDPSVFTDDIRRMLVSYR
;
A
#
# COMPACT_ATOMS: atom_id res chain seq x y z
N MET A 1 -9.23 15.95 8.04
CA MET A 1 -8.58 14.73 7.56
C MET A 1 -8.59 13.74 8.71
N ALA A 2 -9.02 12.50 8.51
CA ALA A 2 -8.94 11.50 9.59
C ALA A 2 -7.45 11.23 9.86
N SER A 3 -7.01 11.47 11.11
CA SER A 3 -5.65 11.14 11.52
C SER A 3 -5.47 9.62 11.49
N THR A 4 -4.43 9.15 10.84
CA THR A 4 -4.11 7.73 10.83
C THR A 4 -3.54 7.36 12.18
N GLN A 5 -4.05 6.30 12.79
CA GLN A 5 -3.55 5.75 14.04
C GLN A 5 -3.05 4.32 13.75
N TYR A 6 -1.79 4.04 14.03
CA TYR A 6 -1.18 2.73 13.75
C TYR A 6 -1.33 1.73 14.89
N LEU A 7 -1.56 2.20 16.11
CA LEU A 7 -1.91 1.37 17.26
C LEU A 7 -3.35 1.69 17.68
N THR A 8 -4.16 0.69 17.88
CA THR A 8 -5.50 0.85 18.45
C THR A 8 -5.40 1.19 19.94
N ASP A 9 -6.46 1.74 20.51
CA ASP A 9 -6.48 2.09 21.93
C ASP A 9 -6.31 0.84 22.83
N GLU A 10 -6.67 -0.33 22.32
CA GLU A 10 -6.50 -1.63 22.98
C GLU A 10 -5.07 -2.16 22.91
N GLU A 11 -4.36 -1.85 21.83
CA GLU A 11 -2.97 -2.27 21.61
C GLU A 11 -1.94 -1.39 22.34
N ILE A 12 -2.29 -0.13 22.66
CA ILE A 12 -1.36 0.80 23.32
C ILE A 12 -0.75 0.21 24.60
N PRO A 13 -1.51 -0.41 25.52
CA PRO A 13 -0.90 -1.02 26.72
C PRO A 13 0.10 -2.13 26.40
N ASP A 14 -0.19 -2.95 25.37
CA ASP A 14 0.65 -4.10 25.03
C ASP A 14 2.01 -3.69 24.45
N TYR A 15 2.03 -2.59 23.68
CA TYR A 15 3.25 -2.10 23.03
C TYR A 15 4.00 -1.04 23.85
N CYS A 16 3.32 -0.34 24.76
CA CYS A 16 3.86 0.80 25.51
C CYS A 16 3.89 0.55 27.03
N ASP A 17 4.11 -0.69 27.45
CA ASP A 17 4.02 -1.18 28.82
C ASP A 17 4.88 -0.38 29.83
N LEU A 18 5.99 0.19 29.36
CA LEU A 18 6.99 0.85 30.21
C LEU A 18 6.67 2.33 30.53
N LEU A 19 5.79 2.97 29.76
CA LEU A 19 5.55 4.41 29.85
C LEU A 19 4.09 4.75 29.54
N PRO A 20 3.49 5.69 30.28
CA PRO A 20 2.16 6.17 29.97
C PRO A 20 2.20 6.95 28.64
N VAL A 21 1.68 6.34 27.59
CA VAL A 21 1.54 6.95 26.26
C VAL A 21 0.09 7.35 26.04
N THR A 22 -0.11 8.58 25.57
CA THR A 22 -1.44 9.09 25.25
C THR A 22 -1.79 8.83 23.79
N LYS A 23 -3.08 8.75 23.48
CA LYS A 23 -3.60 8.62 22.11
C LYS A 23 -3.05 9.71 21.17
N SER A 24 -2.92 10.94 21.66
CA SER A 24 -2.37 12.06 20.88
C SER A 24 -0.92 11.82 20.47
N GLN A 25 -0.12 11.21 21.34
CA GLN A 25 1.26 10.85 21.04
C GLN A 25 1.35 9.74 19.98
N VAL A 26 0.45 8.74 20.02
CA VAL A 26 0.35 7.70 19.00
C VAL A 26 -0.05 8.26 17.64
N VAL A 27 -1.02 9.17 17.60
CA VAL A 27 -1.42 9.86 16.37
C VAL A 27 -0.27 10.68 15.79
N PHE A 28 0.48 11.36 16.64
CA PHE A 28 1.65 12.13 16.21
C PHE A 28 2.78 11.21 15.69
N ALA A 29 3.07 10.13 16.41
CA ALA A 29 4.02 9.10 15.99
C ALA A 29 3.66 8.52 14.61
N SER A 30 2.37 8.23 14.39
CA SER A 30 1.86 7.77 13.09
C SER A 30 2.09 8.81 11.98
N GLY A 31 1.93 10.09 12.29
CA GLY A 31 2.23 11.19 11.36
C GLY A 31 3.72 11.28 10.99
N ILE A 32 4.62 11.00 11.94
CA ILE A 32 6.08 10.93 11.70
C ILE A 32 6.38 9.77 10.74
N ILE A 33 5.81 8.60 10.98
CA ILE A 33 5.97 7.43 10.10
C ILE A 33 5.47 7.74 8.69
N ASP A 34 4.27 8.29 8.54
CA ASP A 34 3.72 8.72 7.25
C ASP A 34 4.63 9.69 6.51
N SER A 35 5.27 10.60 7.25
CA SER A 35 6.19 11.58 6.67
C SER A 35 7.49 10.94 6.19
N PHE A 36 7.95 9.88 6.86
CA PHE A 36 9.16 9.14 6.50
C PHE A 36 8.93 8.17 5.34
N VAL A 37 7.88 7.36 5.41
CA VAL A 37 7.59 6.29 4.45
C VAL A 37 6.93 6.85 3.18
N GLY A 38 6.26 7.99 3.29
CA GLY A 38 5.45 8.60 2.24
C GLY A 38 3.98 8.24 2.37
N ARG A 39 3.14 9.02 1.69
CA ARG A 39 1.69 8.84 1.65
C ARG A 39 1.23 8.39 0.28
N VAL A 40 0.20 7.57 0.23
CA VAL A 40 -0.46 7.14 -1.01
C VAL A 40 -1.85 7.76 -1.05
N ASN A 41 -2.18 8.46 -2.13
CA ASN A 41 -3.48 9.13 -2.30
C ASN A 41 -3.87 10.04 -1.12
N GLY A 42 -2.89 10.69 -0.48
CA GLY A 42 -3.11 11.58 0.66
C GLY A 42 -3.41 10.88 1.99
N GLY A 43 -3.41 9.54 2.00
CA GLY A 43 -3.59 8.70 3.19
C GLY A 43 -2.34 7.94 3.58
N SER A 44 -2.46 7.11 4.62
CA SER A 44 -1.40 6.20 5.03
C SER A 44 -1.11 5.15 3.96
N LYS A 45 0.17 4.84 3.74
CA LYS A 45 0.61 3.75 2.86
C LYS A 45 0.18 2.36 3.37
N PHE A 46 -0.04 2.22 4.68
CA PHE A 46 -0.38 0.96 5.35
C PHE A 46 -1.89 0.71 5.41
N LYS A 47 -2.61 1.05 4.34
CA LYS A 47 -4.05 0.76 4.17
C LYS A 47 -4.25 -0.01 2.89
N ALA A 48 -5.32 -0.78 2.85
CA ALA A 48 -5.79 -1.39 1.62
C ALA A 48 -6.45 -0.33 0.73
N PHE A 49 -6.12 -0.37 -0.55
CA PHE A 49 -6.69 0.47 -1.60
C PHE A 49 -7.14 -0.42 -2.76
N THR A 50 -8.12 0.03 -3.50
CA THR A 50 -8.54 -0.62 -4.75
C THR A 50 -8.14 0.24 -5.93
N ALA A 51 -7.57 -0.38 -6.96
CA ALA A 51 -7.25 0.26 -8.23
C ALA A 51 -7.83 -0.54 -9.40
N THR A 52 -8.12 0.18 -10.47
CA THR A 52 -8.44 -0.44 -11.77
C THR A 52 -7.50 0.16 -12.78
N GLU A 53 -6.72 -0.69 -13.44
CA GLU A 53 -5.80 -0.27 -14.48
C GLU A 53 -5.95 -1.11 -15.75
N THR A 54 -5.61 -0.51 -16.88
CA THR A 54 -5.59 -1.20 -18.17
C THR A 54 -4.15 -1.39 -18.58
N VAL A 55 -3.72 -2.63 -18.64
CA VAL A 55 -2.33 -3.03 -18.89
C VAL A 55 -2.27 -3.99 -20.09
N ARG A 56 -1.10 -4.06 -20.71
CA ARG A 56 -0.86 -4.96 -21.83
C ARG A 56 0.06 -6.09 -21.40
N PRO A 57 -0.32 -7.34 -21.61
CA PRO A 57 0.54 -8.47 -21.32
C PRO A 57 1.75 -8.46 -22.25
N ASN A 58 2.87 -8.93 -21.72
CA ASN A 58 4.04 -9.21 -22.55
C ASN A 58 3.79 -10.49 -23.40
N ARG A 59 4.79 -10.86 -24.24
CA ARG A 59 4.70 -12.05 -25.11
C ARG A 59 4.54 -13.38 -24.36
N ARG A 60 4.80 -13.40 -23.04
CA ARG A 60 4.68 -14.57 -22.18
C ARG A 60 3.36 -14.58 -21.39
N GLY A 61 2.45 -13.65 -21.64
CA GLY A 61 1.21 -13.52 -20.89
C GLY A 61 1.39 -12.92 -19.49
N VAL A 62 2.56 -12.36 -19.20
CA VAL A 62 2.84 -11.75 -17.88
C VAL A 62 2.56 -10.26 -17.92
N VAL A 63 1.89 -9.77 -16.88
CA VAL A 63 1.58 -8.36 -16.63
C VAL A 63 2.23 -7.96 -15.32
N LYS A 64 2.68 -6.72 -15.23
CA LYS A 64 3.12 -6.11 -13.98
C LYS A 64 2.16 -4.98 -13.61
N LEU A 65 1.59 -5.07 -12.42
CA LEU A 65 0.74 -4.03 -11.85
C LEU A 65 1.57 -2.84 -11.35
N THR A 66 0.96 -1.67 -11.36
CA THR A 66 1.64 -0.42 -10.96
C THR A 66 1.78 -0.30 -9.45
N HIS A 67 0.77 -0.76 -8.70
CA HIS A 67 0.74 -0.63 -7.25
C HIS A 67 1.01 -1.96 -6.56
N THR A 68 1.91 -1.95 -5.60
CA THR A 68 2.33 -3.11 -4.79
C THR A 68 2.47 -2.72 -3.32
N PRO A 69 2.40 -3.67 -2.38
CA PRO A 69 2.11 -5.09 -2.55
C PRO A 69 0.65 -5.33 -2.95
N VAL A 70 0.39 -6.40 -3.70
CA VAL A 70 -0.96 -6.80 -4.09
C VAL A 70 -1.54 -7.71 -3.02
N ILE A 71 -2.78 -7.41 -2.60
CA ILE A 71 -3.53 -8.19 -1.60
C ILE A 71 -4.38 -9.24 -2.30
N SER A 72 -5.17 -8.79 -3.28
CA SER A 72 -6.07 -9.65 -4.05
C SER A 72 -6.32 -9.09 -5.43
N VAL A 73 -6.60 -9.97 -6.39
CA VAL A 73 -7.13 -9.58 -7.70
C VAL A 73 -8.63 -9.85 -7.69
N ASP A 74 -9.41 -8.79 -7.82
CA ASP A 74 -10.86 -8.88 -7.68
C ASP A 74 -11.55 -9.20 -9.01
N LYS A 75 -11.02 -8.63 -10.11
CA LYS A 75 -11.61 -8.82 -11.44
C LYS A 75 -10.57 -8.60 -12.53
N VAL A 76 -10.56 -9.51 -13.50
CA VAL A 76 -9.78 -9.36 -14.74
C VAL A 76 -10.73 -9.47 -15.94
N ALA A 77 -10.64 -8.50 -16.84
CA ALA A 77 -11.39 -8.51 -18.07
C ALA A 77 -10.47 -8.31 -19.27
N LEU A 78 -10.61 -9.16 -20.26
CA LEU A 78 -9.93 -9.05 -21.54
C LEU A 78 -10.66 -8.00 -22.39
N GLN A 79 -9.95 -6.96 -22.77
CA GLN A 79 -10.47 -5.97 -23.72
C GLN A 79 -10.06 -6.38 -25.13
N VAL A 80 -11.00 -6.96 -25.85
CA VAL A 80 -10.81 -7.37 -27.23
C VAL A 80 -11.32 -6.28 -28.16
N PRO A 81 -10.47 -5.64 -28.96
CA PRO A 81 -10.92 -4.71 -29.98
C PRO A 81 -11.68 -5.50 -31.05
N ASN A 82 -12.95 -5.15 -31.27
CA ASN A 82 -13.70 -5.71 -32.39
C ASN A 82 -13.61 -4.81 -33.62
N ALA A 83 -13.96 -5.34 -34.78
CA ALA A 83 -13.91 -4.65 -36.08
C ALA A 83 -14.81 -3.39 -36.14
N PHE A 84 -15.74 -3.24 -35.19
CA PHE A 84 -16.72 -2.13 -35.15
C PHE A 84 -16.38 -1.06 -34.11
N ARG A 85 -15.16 -1.01 -33.58
CA ARG A 85 -14.71 -0.04 -32.55
C ARG A 85 -15.33 -0.23 -31.16
N PHE A 86 -16.01 -1.32 -30.89
CA PHE A 86 -16.47 -1.65 -29.55
C PHE A 86 -15.45 -2.58 -28.89
N THR A 87 -15.17 -2.33 -27.62
CA THR A 87 -14.43 -3.27 -26.78
C THR A 87 -15.43 -4.18 -26.09
N SER A 88 -15.30 -5.48 -26.25
CA SER A 88 -16.01 -6.44 -25.41
C SER A 88 -15.10 -6.86 -24.27
N ASP A 89 -15.59 -6.72 -23.04
CA ASP A 89 -14.88 -7.21 -21.85
C ASP A 89 -15.24 -8.70 -21.66
N VAL A 90 -14.26 -9.56 -21.78
CA VAL A 90 -14.39 -11.01 -21.47
C VAL A 90 -13.78 -11.21 -20.09
N GLU A 91 -14.60 -11.62 -19.12
CA GLU A 91 -14.11 -11.90 -17.77
C GLU A 91 -13.23 -13.15 -17.76
N VAL A 92 -12.10 -13.06 -17.07
CA VAL A 92 -11.21 -14.18 -16.80
C VAL A 92 -11.45 -14.60 -15.36
N PRO A 93 -11.71 -15.90 -15.09
CA PRO A 93 -11.87 -16.38 -13.73
C PRO A 93 -10.63 -16.06 -12.87
N ALA A 94 -10.85 -15.48 -11.68
CA ALA A 94 -9.76 -15.05 -10.83
C ALA A 94 -8.96 -16.22 -10.23
N ASP A 95 -9.56 -17.38 -10.10
CA ASP A 95 -8.98 -18.62 -9.62
C ASP A 95 -7.98 -19.27 -10.60
N GLU A 96 -8.05 -18.87 -11.86
CA GLU A 96 -7.09 -19.30 -12.90
C GLU A 96 -5.85 -18.39 -12.97
N LEU A 97 -5.80 -17.33 -12.18
CA LEU A 97 -4.73 -16.35 -12.23
C LEU A 97 -3.70 -16.59 -11.12
N TYR A 98 -2.45 -16.66 -11.49
CA TYR A 98 -1.36 -16.58 -10.54
C TYR A 98 -0.95 -15.10 -10.37
N CYS A 99 -1.11 -14.57 -9.14
CA CYS A 99 -0.66 -13.24 -8.78
C CYS A 99 0.29 -13.35 -7.58
N ASP A 100 1.45 -12.70 -7.66
CA ASP A 100 2.36 -12.57 -6.54
C ASP A 100 2.22 -11.19 -5.87
N GLU A 101 2.72 -11.06 -4.63
CA GLU A 101 2.73 -9.80 -3.88
C GLU A 101 3.50 -8.68 -4.59
N SER A 102 4.45 -9.03 -5.46
CA SER A 102 5.23 -8.08 -6.27
C SER A 102 4.44 -7.51 -7.45
N GLY A 103 3.18 -7.96 -7.62
CA GLY A 103 2.26 -7.46 -8.64
C GLY A 103 2.50 -8.06 -10.02
N TYR A 104 3.16 -9.20 -10.12
CA TYR A 104 3.22 -9.94 -11.37
C TYR A 104 2.01 -10.87 -11.47
N ILE A 105 1.24 -10.70 -12.52
CA ILE A 105 0.13 -11.59 -12.87
C ILE A 105 0.55 -12.42 -14.07
N GLN A 106 0.45 -13.72 -13.93
CA GLN A 106 0.56 -14.65 -15.04
C GLN A 106 -0.82 -15.19 -15.38
N ILE A 107 -1.21 -15.04 -16.63
CA ILE A 107 -2.45 -15.60 -17.17
C ILE A 107 -2.08 -16.92 -17.82
N PRO A 108 -2.45 -18.05 -17.22
CA PRO A 108 -2.29 -19.33 -17.89
C PRO A 108 -3.15 -19.34 -19.17
N ASP A 109 -2.72 -20.06 -20.16
CA ASP A 109 -3.47 -20.40 -21.38
C ASP A 109 -3.94 -19.24 -22.27
N LEU A 110 -3.29 -18.08 -22.21
CA LEU A 110 -3.47 -17.05 -23.24
C LEU A 110 -3.22 -17.61 -24.66
N HIS A 111 -2.53 -18.74 -24.78
CA HIS A 111 -2.29 -19.46 -26.03
C HIS A 111 -3.49 -20.29 -26.50
N GLU A 112 -4.35 -20.71 -25.59
CA GLU A 112 -5.56 -21.48 -25.88
C GLU A 112 -6.80 -20.60 -26.04
N MET A 113 -6.75 -19.34 -25.60
CA MET A 113 -7.83 -18.41 -25.86
C MET A 113 -7.92 -18.13 -27.36
N PRO A 114 -9.15 -18.07 -27.93
CA PRO A 114 -9.35 -17.81 -29.35
C PRO A 114 -8.86 -16.41 -29.78
N VAL A 115 -8.29 -15.65 -28.86
CA VAL A 115 -7.74 -14.32 -29.06
C VAL A 115 -6.25 -14.36 -28.75
N THR A 116 -5.44 -14.59 -29.76
CA THR A 116 -3.98 -14.45 -29.59
C THR A 116 -3.65 -12.99 -29.24
N PRO A 117 -2.78 -12.76 -28.22
CA PRO A 117 -2.35 -11.41 -27.85
C PRO A 117 -1.55 -10.70 -28.96
N VAL A 118 -1.25 -11.43 -30.01
CA VAL A 118 -0.53 -10.92 -31.19
C VAL A 118 -1.53 -10.59 -32.28
N ASN A 119 -1.49 -9.38 -32.67
CA ASN A 119 -2.20 -8.76 -33.77
C ASN A 119 -2.04 -9.56 -35.09
N LEU A 120 -2.93 -10.49 -35.35
CA LEU A 120 -2.93 -11.26 -36.58
C LEU A 120 -3.35 -10.46 -37.82
N TYR A 121 -3.93 -9.25 -37.64
CA TYR A 121 -4.47 -8.41 -38.74
C TYR A 121 -4.26 -6.91 -38.56
N GLY A 122 -3.19 -6.45 -37.89
CA GLY A 122 -3.01 -5.00 -37.66
C GLY A 122 -3.98 -4.41 -36.63
N MET A 123 -4.70 -5.22 -35.87
CA MET A 123 -5.57 -4.77 -34.79
C MET A 123 -4.75 -4.38 -33.53
N ALA A 124 -5.27 -3.49 -32.72
CA ALA A 124 -4.63 -3.09 -31.47
C ALA A 124 -4.41 -4.32 -30.56
N PRO A 125 -3.26 -4.41 -29.88
CA PRO A 125 -3.00 -5.53 -28.99
C PRO A 125 -4.06 -5.59 -27.88
N VAL A 126 -4.43 -6.82 -27.51
CA VAL A 126 -5.36 -7.07 -26.41
C VAL A 126 -4.86 -6.40 -25.14
N ALA A 127 -5.72 -5.67 -24.47
CA ALA A 127 -5.45 -5.08 -23.17
C ALA A 127 -6.23 -5.83 -22.09
N LEU A 128 -5.68 -5.82 -20.89
CA LEU A 128 -6.33 -6.37 -19.70
C LEU A 128 -6.76 -5.23 -18.81
N LYS A 129 -8.03 -5.21 -18.46
CA LYS A 129 -8.57 -4.34 -17.43
C LYS A 129 -8.61 -5.13 -16.12
N ILE A 130 -7.77 -4.73 -15.18
CA ILE A 130 -7.58 -5.44 -13.91
C ILE A 130 -8.04 -4.54 -12.78
N THR A 131 -8.95 -5.04 -11.95
CA THR A 131 -9.34 -4.43 -10.68
C THR A 131 -8.74 -5.28 -9.56
N TYR A 132 -7.98 -4.65 -8.68
CA TYR A 132 -7.25 -5.33 -7.63
C TYR A 132 -7.14 -4.48 -6.39
N SER A 133 -6.97 -5.15 -5.25
CA SER A 133 -6.70 -4.53 -3.96
C SER A 133 -5.21 -4.59 -3.67
N TYR A 134 -4.62 -3.46 -3.27
CA TYR A 134 -3.19 -3.33 -2.98
C TYR A 134 -2.95 -2.58 -1.67
N GLY A 135 -1.73 -2.66 -1.16
CA GLY A 135 -1.32 -2.10 0.12
C GLY A 135 -1.25 -3.19 1.19
N TYR A 136 -1.70 -2.89 2.38
CA TYR A 136 -1.62 -3.80 3.52
C TYR A 136 -3.02 -4.08 4.06
N ALA A 137 -3.39 -5.35 4.19
CA ALA A 137 -4.64 -5.77 4.83
C ALA A 137 -4.61 -5.47 6.33
N GLU A 138 -3.43 -5.67 6.94
CA GLU A 138 -3.15 -5.33 8.33
C GLU A 138 -1.87 -4.52 8.42
N ILE A 139 -1.78 -3.65 9.44
CA ILE A 139 -0.58 -2.85 9.67
C ILE A 139 0.57 -3.78 10.08
N PRO A 140 1.72 -3.75 9.38
CA PRO A 140 2.85 -4.61 9.73
C PRO A 140 3.34 -4.39 11.15
N GLU A 141 3.71 -5.47 11.82
CA GLU A 141 4.16 -5.47 13.21
C GLU A 141 5.35 -4.53 13.46
N ALA A 142 6.30 -4.48 12.51
CA ALA A 142 7.43 -3.56 12.57
C ALA A 142 7.01 -2.08 12.58
N VAL A 143 5.90 -1.75 11.91
CA VAL A 143 5.34 -0.39 11.88
C VAL A 143 4.65 -0.06 13.20
N LYS A 144 3.93 -1.01 13.78
CA LYS A 144 3.31 -0.87 15.12
C LYS A 144 4.37 -0.67 16.19
N LEU A 145 5.42 -1.48 16.16
CA LEU A 145 6.55 -1.36 17.10
C LEU A 145 7.28 -0.02 16.94
N ALA A 146 7.56 0.39 15.71
CA ALA A 146 8.16 1.70 15.44
C ALA A 146 7.28 2.85 15.95
N CYS A 147 5.95 2.75 15.78
CA CYS A 147 5.01 3.73 16.30
C CYS A 147 5.06 3.81 17.84
N ALA A 148 5.08 2.67 18.52
CA ALA A 148 5.20 2.60 19.97
C ALA A 148 6.51 3.24 20.46
N MET A 149 7.65 2.89 19.84
CA MET A 149 8.95 3.46 20.20
C MET A 149 8.98 4.97 20.05
N ILE A 150 8.45 5.51 18.95
CA ILE A 150 8.36 6.96 18.73
C ILE A 150 7.47 7.59 19.80
N ALA A 151 6.30 7.02 20.08
CA ALA A 151 5.37 7.55 21.06
C ALA A 151 5.97 7.54 22.48
N MET A 152 6.70 6.49 22.87
CA MET A 152 7.44 6.40 24.13
C MET A 152 8.57 7.44 24.21
N ASN A 153 9.35 7.63 23.15
CA ASN A 153 10.40 8.64 23.09
C ASN A 153 9.81 10.06 23.28
N ILE A 154 8.67 10.34 22.67
CA ILE A 154 7.94 11.60 22.84
C ILE A 154 7.49 11.76 24.30
N SER A 155 6.94 10.69 24.91
CA SER A 155 6.50 10.70 26.30
C SER A 155 7.66 11.01 27.27
N GLN A 156 8.83 10.44 27.05
CA GLN A 156 10.03 10.65 27.88
C GLN A 156 10.52 12.11 27.83
N GLN A 157 10.39 12.76 26.70
CA GLN A 157 10.90 14.14 26.55
C GLN A 157 10.07 15.21 27.24
N GLY A 158 8.89 14.87 27.76
CA GLY A 158 8.03 15.78 28.53
C GLY A 158 7.56 17.06 27.82
N GLY A 159 8.10 17.31 26.62
CA GLY A 159 7.86 18.55 25.86
C GLY A 159 6.58 18.58 25.04
N PHE A 160 5.92 17.46 24.87
CA PHE A 160 4.76 17.29 23.99
C PHE A 160 3.47 16.95 24.75
N ALA A 161 3.39 17.30 26.04
CA ALA A 161 2.23 16.98 26.86
C ALA A 161 0.90 17.63 26.37
N ASN A 162 0.96 18.61 25.47
CA ASN A 162 -0.18 19.37 24.97
C ASN A 162 -0.33 19.37 23.46
N ILE A 163 0.05 18.29 22.77
CA ILE A 163 -0.13 18.23 21.32
C ILE A 163 -1.59 17.88 21.00
N GLU A 164 -2.47 18.88 21.02
CA GLU A 164 -3.81 18.77 20.43
C GLU A 164 -3.81 19.01 18.91
N SER A 165 -2.75 19.59 18.36
CA SER A 165 -2.64 19.93 16.93
C SER A 165 -1.24 19.69 16.37
N ALA A 166 -0.88 18.43 16.11
CA ALA A 166 0.31 18.12 15.35
C ALA A 166 0.11 18.49 13.88
N THR A 167 0.76 19.53 13.42
CA THR A 167 0.80 19.88 11.99
C THR A 167 1.84 19.03 11.25
N ASN A 168 1.71 18.92 9.92
CA ASN A 168 2.72 18.23 9.10
C ASN A 168 4.12 18.83 9.22
N LEU A 169 4.22 20.08 9.68
CA LEU A 169 5.48 20.80 9.90
C LEU A 169 6.20 20.21 11.12
N ASP A 170 5.46 19.95 12.19
CA ASP A 170 6.00 19.41 13.44
C ASP A 170 6.48 17.97 13.26
N ALA A 171 5.79 17.18 12.44
CA ALA A 171 6.22 15.83 12.07
C ALA A 171 7.55 15.84 11.30
N ARG A 172 7.79 16.82 10.42
CA ARG A 172 9.08 16.97 9.71
C ARG A 172 10.20 17.35 10.68
N TYR A 173 9.94 18.23 11.63
CA TYR A 173 10.92 18.60 12.64
C TYR A 173 11.33 17.40 13.49
N SER A 174 10.37 16.58 13.90
CA SER A 174 10.63 15.39 14.71
C SER A 174 11.42 14.29 13.95
N LEU A 175 11.36 14.26 12.63
CA LEU A 175 12.20 13.34 11.81
C LEU A 175 13.70 13.69 11.88
N THR A 176 14.04 14.94 12.18
CA THR A 176 15.44 15.40 12.31
C THR A 176 15.95 15.28 13.74
N ASP A 177 15.10 15.05 14.73
CA ASP A 177 15.49 14.85 16.11
C ASP A 177 15.86 13.38 16.36
N PRO A 178 17.17 13.07 16.56
CA PRO A 178 17.62 11.70 16.75
C PRO A 178 17.12 11.07 18.05
N SER A 179 16.64 11.87 19.00
CA SER A 179 16.09 11.36 20.25
C SER A 179 14.65 10.84 20.11
N VAL A 180 13.89 11.37 19.16
CA VAL A 180 12.53 10.91 18.84
C VAL A 180 12.56 9.83 17.77
N PHE A 181 13.30 10.05 16.67
CA PHE A 181 13.38 9.17 15.53
C PHE A 181 14.77 8.57 15.39
N THR A 182 15.00 7.50 16.16
CA THR A 182 16.32 6.84 16.27
C THR A 182 16.71 6.09 14.98
N ASP A 183 17.98 5.74 14.84
CA ASP A 183 18.46 4.96 13.70
C ASP A 183 17.85 3.55 13.66
N ASP A 184 17.50 2.98 14.79
CA ASP A 184 16.84 1.67 14.85
C ASP A 184 15.42 1.73 14.28
N ILE A 185 14.65 2.77 14.64
CA ILE A 185 13.33 3.04 14.05
C ILE A 185 13.46 3.24 12.54
N ARG A 186 14.48 3.98 12.11
CA ARG A 186 14.74 4.22 10.69
C ARG A 186 15.03 2.92 9.94
N ARG A 187 15.85 2.03 10.52
CA ARG A 187 16.15 0.72 9.93
C ARG A 187 14.91 -0.17 9.78
N MET A 188 14.01 -0.17 10.79
CA MET A 188 12.75 -0.90 10.71
C MET A 188 11.84 -0.41 9.60
N LEU A 189 11.83 0.90 9.33
CA LEU A 189 10.91 1.51 8.39
C LEU A 189 11.46 1.64 6.96
N VAL A 190 12.77 1.47 6.76
CA VAL A 190 13.40 1.68 5.44
C VAL A 190 12.88 0.73 4.36
N SER A 191 12.51 -0.50 4.74
CA SER A 191 11.94 -1.50 3.82
C SER A 191 10.56 -1.12 3.28
N TYR A 192 9.89 -0.17 3.92
CA TYR A 192 8.56 0.31 3.53
C TYR A 192 8.61 1.65 2.77
N ARG A 193 9.77 2.21 2.52
CA ARG A 193 9.96 3.48 1.81
C ARG A 193 9.97 3.34 0.26
#